data_8022117894488659b31c7d39839cc39a
#
_entry.id   8022117894488659b31c7d39839cc39a
#
_cell.length_a   1.000
_cell.length_b   1.000
_cell.length_c   1.000
_cell.angle_alpha   90.00
_cell.angle_beta   90.00
_cell.angle_gamma   90.00
#
_symmetry.space_group_name_H-M   'P 1'
#
loop_
_entity.id
_entity.type
_entity.pdbx_description
1 polymer ?
#
loop_
_entity_poly.entity_id
_entity_poly.type
_entity_poly.pdbx_seq_one_letter_code
_entity_poly.pdbx_strand_id
1 'polypeptide(L)'
;GKTHRITVCIDNRFQYNTHKWNHAHTEFTQINWNGILGEMKLVAVDPVYIDDMQLYPDLATNSVRVEMAIENHTKKPFEGRAQFTVTGSGLELTREFPVSGDGEKVSLKETLQLGKEAKLWDEFNPNLYTVECTLLTGAGKESFEHKKSATFGMREVAQGRNHILLNGRPLHLRGTVENAVFPKTGHAPVCDAEWERIMRIVKDYGLNHIRFHSWCPPAAAFRMADRHGVYLEVEMPMWGKDAEPDEARYDFFRREMRAILKEYGNHP
;
A
#
# COMPACT_ATOMS: atom_id res chain seq x y z
N GLY A 1 17.36 -4.92 -31.11
CA GLY A 1 17.46 -5.21 -29.67
C GLY A 1 18.38 -6.38 -29.40
N LYS A 2 19.00 -6.42 -28.24
CA LYS A 2 19.81 -7.56 -27.78
C LYS A 2 18.90 -8.50 -26.97
N THR A 3 19.16 -9.81 -27.06
CA THR A 3 18.50 -10.79 -26.22
C THR A 3 19.17 -10.80 -24.84
N HIS A 4 18.36 -10.72 -23.79
CA HIS A 4 18.79 -10.80 -22.41
C HIS A 4 18.18 -12.04 -21.74
N ARG A 5 18.91 -12.67 -20.83
CA ARG A 5 18.43 -13.80 -20.02
C ARG A 5 18.26 -13.30 -18.60
N ILE A 6 17.07 -13.53 -18.03
CA ILE A 6 16.77 -13.31 -16.61
C ILE A 6 16.69 -14.68 -15.96
N THR A 7 17.41 -14.89 -14.88
CA THR A 7 17.33 -16.09 -14.06
C THR A 7 16.78 -15.71 -12.68
N VAL A 8 15.71 -16.37 -12.27
CA VAL A 8 15.09 -16.17 -10.97
C VAL A 8 15.28 -17.44 -10.14
N CYS A 9 15.82 -17.30 -8.95
CA CYS A 9 15.93 -18.37 -7.96
C CYS A 9 14.87 -18.15 -6.89
N ILE A 10 14.01 -19.16 -6.71
CA ILE A 10 13.00 -19.17 -5.64
C ILE A 10 13.48 -20.13 -4.58
N ASP A 11 13.65 -19.64 -3.36
CA ASP A 11 14.06 -20.42 -2.22
C ASP A 11 12.98 -20.32 -1.12
N ASN A 12 12.24 -21.39 -0.92
CA ASN A 12 11.19 -21.49 0.08
C ASN A 12 11.61 -22.24 1.35
N ARG A 13 12.93 -22.43 1.55
CA ARG A 13 13.42 -23.00 2.80
C ARG A 13 13.10 -22.06 3.96
N PHE A 14 12.84 -22.65 5.11
CA PHE A 14 12.58 -21.92 6.35
C PHE A 14 13.82 -21.10 6.74
N GLN A 15 13.74 -19.78 6.62
CA GLN A 15 14.84 -18.87 6.93
C GLN A 15 14.73 -18.26 8.32
N TYR A 16 13.49 -18.10 8.81
CA TYR A 16 13.18 -17.52 10.10
C TYR A 16 12.21 -18.42 10.85
N ASN A 17 12.41 -18.65 12.13
CA ASN A 17 11.44 -19.37 12.94
C ASN A 17 10.24 -18.48 13.26
N THR A 18 9.27 -18.47 12.37
CA THR A 18 8.00 -17.74 12.51
C THR A 18 6.92 -18.57 13.20
N HIS A 19 7.28 -19.66 13.86
CA HIS A 19 6.40 -20.71 14.38
C HIS A 19 5.70 -21.56 13.30
N LYS A 20 5.26 -22.74 13.73
CA LYS A 20 4.67 -23.73 12.81
C LYS A 20 3.23 -23.47 12.41
N TRP A 21 2.55 -22.52 13.05
CA TRP A 21 1.11 -22.30 12.82
C TRP A 21 0.80 -21.11 11.88
N ASN A 22 1.80 -20.54 11.24
CA ASN A 22 1.60 -19.44 10.30
C ASN A 22 0.83 -19.88 9.06
N HIS A 23 -0.28 -19.19 8.77
CA HIS A 23 -1.01 -19.39 7.53
C HIS A 23 -0.20 -18.93 6.32
N ALA A 24 -0.32 -19.66 5.23
CA ALA A 24 0.41 -19.47 3.97
C ALA A 24 1.94 -19.64 4.03
N HIS A 25 2.55 -19.79 5.20
CA HIS A 25 4.00 -19.84 5.37
C HIS A 25 4.52 -21.20 5.84
N THR A 26 3.66 -22.07 6.38
CA THR A 26 4.07 -23.37 6.91
C THR A 26 3.13 -24.48 6.44
N GLU A 27 3.67 -25.72 6.37
CA GLU A 27 2.91 -26.92 6.02
C GLU A 27 1.97 -27.45 7.13
N PHE A 28 2.05 -26.86 8.32
CA PHE A 28 1.25 -27.29 9.48
C PHE A 28 -0.13 -26.64 9.54
N THR A 29 -0.44 -25.73 8.62
CA THR A 29 -1.74 -25.08 8.47
C THR A 29 -2.43 -25.58 7.20
N GLN A 30 -3.36 -24.81 6.63
CA GLN A 30 -4.17 -25.25 5.50
C GLN A 30 -3.35 -25.44 4.22
N ILE A 31 -2.39 -24.56 3.98
CA ILE A 31 -1.62 -24.55 2.74
C ILE A 31 -0.30 -23.80 2.91
N ASN A 32 0.72 -24.28 2.19
CA ASN A 32 2.00 -23.60 2.06
C ASN A 32 2.16 -23.14 0.60
N TRP A 33 2.33 -21.85 0.40
CA TRP A 33 2.47 -21.28 -0.94
C TRP A 33 3.94 -21.25 -1.35
N ASN A 34 4.18 -21.64 -2.60
CA ASN A 34 5.51 -21.67 -3.19
C ASN A 34 5.49 -20.90 -4.51
N GLY A 35 6.60 -20.24 -4.82
CA GLY A 35 6.76 -19.52 -6.06
C GLY A 35 6.44 -18.03 -5.93
N ILE A 36 6.27 -17.38 -7.08
CA ILE A 36 5.95 -15.96 -7.17
C ILE A 36 4.44 -15.84 -7.33
N LEU A 37 3.80 -15.21 -6.34
CA LEU A 37 2.40 -14.82 -6.38
C LEU A 37 2.33 -13.31 -6.62
N GLY A 38 1.46 -12.89 -7.51
CA GLY A 38 1.30 -11.48 -7.82
C GLY A 38 2.00 -11.04 -9.10
N GLU A 39 2.21 -9.77 -9.22
CA GLU A 39 2.74 -9.15 -10.42
C GLU A 39 4.27 -9.28 -10.48
N MET A 40 4.79 -9.68 -11.66
CA MET A 40 6.21 -9.63 -11.95
C MET A 40 6.40 -8.84 -13.24
N LYS A 41 7.09 -7.70 -13.14
CA LYS A 41 7.30 -6.79 -14.28
C LYS A 41 8.72 -6.27 -14.34
N LEU A 42 9.19 -5.99 -15.55
CA LEU A 42 10.39 -5.23 -15.81
C LEU A 42 9.97 -3.79 -16.17
N VAL A 43 10.41 -2.84 -15.38
CA VAL A 43 10.08 -1.42 -15.58
C VAL A 43 11.31 -0.68 -16.05
N ALA A 44 11.19 0.11 -17.13
CA ALA A 44 12.18 1.07 -17.55
C ALA A 44 11.76 2.46 -17.07
N VAL A 45 12.67 3.17 -16.44
CA VAL A 45 12.47 4.54 -15.97
C VAL A 45 13.60 5.43 -16.44
N ASP A 46 13.34 6.73 -16.50
CA ASP A 46 14.37 7.73 -16.74
C ASP A 46 15.35 7.79 -15.55
N PRO A 47 16.58 8.31 -15.75
CA PRO A 47 17.56 8.43 -14.66
C PRO A 47 17.12 9.27 -13.46
N VAL A 48 16.13 10.15 -13.63
CA VAL A 48 15.47 10.87 -12.52
C VAL A 48 14.01 10.42 -12.49
N TYR A 49 13.59 9.76 -11.41
CA TYR A 49 12.24 9.21 -11.29
C TYR A 49 11.72 9.21 -9.86
N ILE A 50 10.41 9.08 -9.71
CA ILE A 50 9.73 8.94 -8.41
C ILE A 50 9.80 7.47 -7.99
N ASP A 51 10.55 7.16 -6.93
CA ASP A 51 10.62 5.81 -6.35
C ASP A 51 9.38 5.52 -5.50
N ASP A 52 9.02 6.45 -4.61
CA ASP A 52 7.92 6.26 -3.66
C ASP A 52 7.07 7.52 -3.53
N MET A 53 5.77 7.35 -3.23
CA MET A 53 4.84 8.44 -2.96
C MET A 53 3.85 8.02 -1.87
N GLN A 54 3.97 8.61 -0.70
CA GLN A 54 3.13 8.36 0.47
C GLN A 54 2.17 9.54 0.70
N LEU A 55 0.93 9.23 1.03
CA LEU A 55 -0.17 10.19 1.18
C LEU A 55 -0.69 10.15 2.62
N TYR A 56 -0.75 11.31 3.25
CA TYR A 56 -1.20 11.47 4.64
C TYR A 56 -2.37 12.45 4.69
N PRO A 57 -3.62 11.96 4.69
CA PRO A 57 -4.81 12.80 4.84
C PRO A 57 -4.83 13.50 6.19
N ASP A 58 -5.27 14.75 6.19
CA ASP A 58 -5.52 15.56 7.38
C ASP A 58 -6.95 16.12 7.30
N LEU A 59 -7.83 15.64 8.16
CA LEU A 59 -9.22 16.05 8.19
C LEU A 59 -9.41 17.43 8.79
N ALA A 60 -8.54 17.82 9.72
CA ALA A 60 -8.65 19.13 10.38
C ALA A 60 -8.41 20.29 9.40
N THR A 61 -7.53 20.09 8.43
CA THR A 61 -7.18 21.08 7.42
C THR A 61 -7.80 20.81 6.05
N ASN A 62 -8.53 19.71 5.88
CA ASN A 62 -9.04 19.23 4.58
C ASN A 62 -7.96 19.18 3.52
N SER A 63 -6.86 18.55 3.85
CA SER A 63 -5.69 18.46 2.98
C SER A 63 -5.11 17.04 2.93
N VAL A 64 -4.23 16.80 1.98
CA VAL A 64 -3.38 15.62 1.96
C VAL A 64 -1.92 16.06 1.87
N ARG A 65 -1.10 15.60 2.80
CA ARG A 65 0.35 15.77 2.74
C ARG A 65 0.94 14.65 1.89
N VAL A 66 1.70 15.02 0.88
CA VAL A 66 2.43 14.10 -0.01
C VAL A 66 3.89 14.07 0.42
N GLU A 67 4.42 12.89 0.67
CA GLU A 67 5.85 12.65 0.83
C GLU A 67 6.35 11.79 -0.31
N MET A 68 7.30 12.30 -1.07
CA MET A 68 7.78 11.68 -2.29
C MET A 68 9.29 11.46 -2.20
N ALA A 69 9.74 10.25 -2.54
CA ALA A 69 11.13 9.93 -2.73
C ALA A 69 11.47 9.93 -4.23
N ILE A 70 12.50 10.68 -4.60
CA ILE A 70 12.99 10.80 -5.98
C ILE A 70 14.39 10.19 -6.02
N GLU A 71 14.64 9.29 -6.97
CA GLU A 71 15.96 8.76 -7.28
C GLU A 71 16.57 9.55 -8.43
N ASN A 72 17.87 9.89 -8.30
CA ASN A 72 18.65 10.59 -9.32
C ASN A 72 19.93 9.83 -9.62
N HIS A 73 19.96 9.13 -10.74
CA HIS A 73 21.11 8.35 -11.20
C HIS A 73 21.97 9.09 -12.23
N THR A 74 21.70 10.38 -12.49
CA THR A 74 22.49 11.20 -13.44
C THR A 74 23.88 11.57 -12.91
N LYS A 75 24.09 11.47 -11.58
CA LYS A 75 25.30 11.98 -10.87
C LYS A 75 25.53 13.49 -11.05
N LYS A 76 24.49 14.23 -11.38
CA LYS A 76 24.46 15.69 -11.55
C LYS A 76 23.31 16.27 -10.76
N PRO A 77 23.41 17.52 -10.30
CA PRO A 77 22.24 18.23 -9.79
C PRO A 77 21.13 18.30 -10.84
N PHE A 78 19.89 18.22 -10.39
CA PHE A 78 18.74 18.42 -11.23
C PHE A 78 17.83 19.53 -10.66
N GLU A 79 17.11 20.17 -11.55
CA GLU A 79 16.05 21.13 -11.23
C GLU A 79 14.82 20.79 -12.05
N GLY A 80 13.64 21.16 -11.55
CA GLY A 80 12.40 20.89 -12.25
C GLY A 80 11.17 21.24 -11.46
N ARG A 81 10.07 20.55 -11.77
CA ARG A 81 8.79 20.74 -11.11
C ARG A 81 8.05 19.42 -10.93
N ALA A 82 7.32 19.32 -9.85
CA ALA A 82 6.38 18.26 -9.56
C ALA A 82 4.96 18.83 -9.70
N GLN A 83 4.21 18.36 -10.68
CA GLN A 83 2.81 18.73 -10.89
C GLN A 83 1.93 17.61 -10.32
N PHE A 84 1.12 17.96 -9.31
CA PHE A 84 0.17 17.05 -8.70
C PHE A 84 -1.23 17.35 -9.21
N THR A 85 -1.90 16.32 -9.72
CA THR A 85 -3.33 16.36 -10.07
C THR A 85 -4.08 15.43 -9.14
N VAL A 86 -5.06 15.96 -8.42
CA VAL A 86 -5.95 15.18 -7.53
C VAL A 86 -7.30 15.08 -8.19
N THR A 87 -7.81 13.86 -8.36
CA THR A 87 -9.13 13.57 -8.92
C THR A 87 -9.88 12.59 -8.04
N GLY A 88 -11.20 12.63 -8.07
CA GLY A 88 -12.07 11.65 -7.40
C GLY A 88 -13.17 12.30 -6.57
N SER A 89 -14.24 11.58 -6.34
CA SER A 89 -15.40 11.98 -5.53
C SER A 89 -15.99 13.37 -5.87
N GLY A 90 -15.82 13.81 -7.13
CA GLY A 90 -16.28 15.10 -7.63
C GLY A 90 -15.26 16.23 -7.46
N LEU A 91 -14.05 15.94 -7.00
CA LEU A 91 -12.96 16.90 -6.90
C LEU A 91 -12.00 16.73 -8.09
N GLU A 92 -11.52 17.86 -8.61
CA GLU A 92 -10.40 17.96 -9.54
C GLU A 92 -9.59 19.21 -9.21
N LEU A 93 -8.31 19.05 -8.94
CA LEU A 93 -7.41 20.17 -8.70
C LEU A 93 -5.99 19.83 -9.17
N THR A 94 -5.26 20.86 -9.58
CA THR A 94 -3.84 20.73 -9.95
C THR A 94 -3.00 21.75 -9.17
N ARG A 95 -1.83 21.32 -8.70
CA ARG A 95 -0.83 22.15 -8.03
C ARG A 95 0.54 21.80 -8.56
N GLU A 96 1.41 22.80 -8.63
CA GLU A 96 2.79 22.64 -9.10
C GLU A 96 3.76 23.19 -8.06
N PHE A 97 4.85 22.46 -7.82
CA PHE A 97 5.89 22.84 -6.87
C PHE A 97 7.26 22.67 -7.52
N PRO A 98 8.20 23.57 -7.24
CA PRO A 98 9.58 23.41 -7.70
C PRO A 98 10.22 22.23 -6.97
N VAL A 99 11.12 21.55 -7.65
CA VAL A 99 11.92 20.48 -7.07
C VAL A 99 13.35 20.58 -7.57
N SER A 100 14.32 20.39 -6.68
CA SER A 100 15.72 20.33 -7.03
C SER A 100 16.48 19.41 -6.08
N GLY A 101 17.60 18.90 -6.53
CA GLY A 101 18.47 18.05 -5.72
C GLY A 101 19.81 17.79 -6.35
N ASP A 102 20.81 17.51 -5.54
CA ASP A 102 22.17 17.19 -5.92
C ASP A 102 22.62 15.78 -5.52
N GLY A 103 21.83 15.09 -4.69
CA GLY A 103 22.07 13.73 -4.23
C GLY A 103 21.40 12.65 -5.09
N GLU A 104 21.77 11.39 -4.83
CA GLU A 104 21.12 10.22 -5.44
C GLU A 104 19.66 10.07 -4.97
N LYS A 105 19.38 10.49 -3.74
CA LYS A 105 18.03 10.44 -3.14
C LYS A 105 17.60 11.82 -2.70
N VAL A 106 16.45 12.25 -3.19
CA VAL A 106 15.87 13.55 -2.89
C VAL A 106 14.45 13.33 -2.35
N SER A 107 14.10 14.05 -1.29
CA SER A 107 12.76 14.00 -0.70
C SER A 107 12.01 15.29 -0.99
N LEU A 108 10.78 15.19 -1.45
CA LEU A 108 9.83 16.28 -1.59
C LEU A 108 8.67 16.08 -0.62
N LYS A 109 8.30 17.12 0.13
CA LYS A 109 7.14 17.11 1.03
C LYS A 109 6.28 18.33 0.75
N GLU A 110 5.05 18.08 0.32
CA GLU A 110 4.11 19.14 -0.04
C GLU A 110 2.72 18.83 0.54
N THR A 111 1.92 19.88 0.69
CA THR A 111 0.54 19.76 1.18
C THR A 111 -0.43 20.28 0.14
N LEU A 112 -1.33 19.40 -0.30
CA LEU A 112 -2.37 19.71 -1.27
C LEU A 112 -3.66 20.02 -0.51
N GLN A 113 -4.14 21.26 -0.59
CA GLN A 113 -5.41 21.69 -0.01
C GLN A 113 -6.55 21.18 -0.89
N LEU A 114 -7.40 20.28 -0.36
CA LEU A 114 -8.53 19.71 -1.08
C LEU A 114 -9.78 20.56 -0.94
N GLY A 115 -9.87 21.36 0.12
CA GLY A 115 -11.01 22.26 0.40
C GLY A 115 -12.14 21.54 1.13
N LYS A 116 -13.17 22.31 1.47
CA LYS A 116 -14.30 21.87 2.31
C LYS A 116 -15.22 20.85 1.62
N GLU A 117 -15.12 20.73 0.30
CA GLU A 117 -15.91 19.79 -0.50
C GLU A 117 -15.32 18.37 -0.51
N ALA A 118 -14.15 18.18 0.10
CA ALA A 118 -13.54 16.87 0.22
C ALA A 118 -14.41 15.94 1.07
N LYS A 119 -14.83 14.82 0.46
CA LYS A 119 -15.69 13.82 1.10
C LYS A 119 -14.86 12.83 1.87
N LEU A 120 -15.34 12.44 3.05
CA LEU A 120 -14.69 11.43 3.88
C LEU A 120 -14.90 10.04 3.31
N TRP A 121 -13.93 9.16 3.59
CA TRP A 121 -14.06 7.73 3.35
C TRP A 121 -14.53 7.04 4.62
N ASP A 122 -15.56 6.21 4.50
CA ASP A 122 -16.01 5.27 5.52
C ASP A 122 -16.68 4.04 4.87
N GLU A 123 -17.13 3.07 5.68
CA GLU A 123 -17.75 1.83 5.21
C GLU A 123 -19.05 2.04 4.43
N PHE A 124 -19.74 3.17 4.58
CA PHE A 124 -20.98 3.52 3.91
C PHE A 124 -20.76 4.43 2.70
N ASN A 125 -19.71 5.23 2.77
CA ASN A 125 -19.33 6.21 1.75
C ASN A 125 -17.85 6.05 1.41
N PRO A 126 -17.48 5.03 0.63
CA PRO A 126 -16.07 4.76 0.31
C PRO A 126 -15.52 5.71 -0.76
N ASN A 127 -15.49 7.02 -0.43
CA ASN A 127 -15.01 8.06 -1.32
C ASN A 127 -13.50 8.00 -1.47
N LEU A 128 -13.04 7.80 -2.70
CA LEU A 128 -11.63 7.68 -3.03
C LEU A 128 -11.17 8.85 -3.89
N TYR A 129 -9.90 9.19 -3.72
CA TYR A 129 -9.16 10.17 -4.49
C TYR A 129 -7.89 9.54 -5.05
N THR A 130 -7.49 9.97 -6.24
CA THR A 130 -6.20 9.63 -6.83
C THR A 130 -5.35 10.88 -6.92
N VAL A 131 -4.12 10.81 -6.42
CA VAL A 131 -3.06 11.78 -6.68
C VAL A 131 -2.19 11.23 -7.79
N GLU A 132 -2.10 11.94 -8.91
CA GLU A 132 -1.08 11.71 -9.93
C GLU A 132 -0.02 12.80 -9.84
N CYS A 133 1.24 12.40 -9.75
CA CYS A 133 2.37 13.32 -9.86
C CYS A 133 3.06 13.13 -11.21
N THR A 134 3.18 14.22 -11.98
CA THR A 134 4.07 14.31 -13.13
C THR A 134 5.31 15.08 -12.70
N LEU A 135 6.44 14.39 -12.63
CA LEU A 135 7.76 14.96 -12.34
C LEU A 135 8.46 15.30 -13.65
N LEU A 136 8.74 16.58 -13.86
CA LEU A 136 9.48 17.11 -15.00
C LEU A 136 10.80 17.68 -14.51
N THR A 137 11.92 17.12 -14.92
CA THR A 137 13.24 17.54 -14.42
C THR A 137 14.24 17.73 -15.56
N GLY A 138 15.27 18.54 -15.29
CA GLY A 138 16.43 18.71 -16.17
C GLY A 138 17.73 18.56 -15.41
N ALA A 139 18.71 17.86 -16.00
CA ALA A 139 20.06 17.71 -15.48
C ALA A 139 21.08 18.03 -16.57
N GLY A 140 21.62 19.23 -16.54
CA GLY A 140 22.49 19.74 -17.61
C GLY A 140 21.70 20.02 -18.89
N LYS A 141 21.93 19.22 -19.97
CA LYS A 141 21.24 19.35 -21.26
C LYS A 141 20.12 18.30 -21.45
N GLU A 142 19.93 17.43 -20.49
CA GLU A 142 18.97 16.32 -20.55
C GLU A 142 17.69 16.71 -19.79
N SER A 143 16.55 16.24 -20.25
CA SER A 143 15.26 16.40 -19.60
C SER A 143 14.61 15.05 -19.40
N PHE A 144 13.90 14.88 -18.28
CA PHE A 144 13.28 13.63 -17.88
C PHE A 144 11.84 13.88 -17.43
N GLU A 145 10.98 12.91 -17.71
CA GLU A 145 9.59 12.89 -17.25
C GLU A 145 9.29 11.56 -16.57
N HIS A 146 8.68 11.62 -15.39
CA HIS A 146 8.18 10.43 -14.71
C HIS A 146 6.82 10.69 -14.10
N LYS A 147 5.93 9.70 -14.20
CA LYS A 147 4.59 9.76 -13.61
C LYS A 147 4.40 8.67 -12.57
N LYS A 148 3.81 9.03 -11.45
CA LYS A 148 3.40 8.08 -10.42
C LYS A 148 2.05 8.49 -9.86
N SER A 149 1.19 7.51 -9.60
CA SER A 149 -0.13 7.74 -8.99
C SER A 149 -0.30 6.88 -7.75
N ALA A 150 -1.10 7.40 -6.81
CA ALA A 150 -1.53 6.68 -5.62
C ALA A 150 -2.99 7.06 -5.29
N THR A 151 -3.73 6.11 -4.74
CA THR A 151 -5.12 6.30 -4.31
C THR A 151 -5.19 6.38 -2.79
N PHE A 152 -6.09 7.21 -2.26
CA PHE A 152 -6.31 7.36 -0.84
C PHE A 152 -7.77 7.70 -0.53
N GLY A 153 -8.16 7.54 0.74
CA GLY A 153 -9.43 8.06 1.26
C GLY A 153 -9.16 9.13 2.32
N MET A 154 -10.01 10.15 2.38
CA MET A 154 -9.99 11.13 3.45
C MET A 154 -10.56 10.51 4.73
N ARG A 155 -9.71 9.99 5.60
CA ARG A 155 -10.09 9.34 6.85
C ARG A 155 -9.08 9.58 7.95
N GLU A 156 -9.54 9.55 9.17
CA GLU A 156 -8.73 9.55 10.37
C GLU A 156 -9.15 8.40 11.29
N VAL A 157 -8.18 7.60 11.71
CA VAL A 157 -8.36 6.58 12.74
C VAL A 157 -7.70 7.08 14.03
N ALA A 158 -8.46 7.14 15.11
CA ALA A 158 -7.99 7.65 16.40
C ALA A 158 -8.36 6.70 17.54
N GLN A 159 -7.63 6.79 18.64
CA GLN A 159 -7.97 6.09 19.88
C GLN A 159 -8.91 6.95 20.71
N GLY A 160 -10.14 6.48 20.90
CA GLY A 160 -11.06 7.01 21.90
C GLY A 160 -10.84 6.39 23.27
N ARG A 161 -11.65 6.79 24.27
CA ARG A 161 -11.53 6.27 25.64
C ARG A 161 -11.73 4.74 25.71
N ASN A 162 -12.73 4.22 25.01
CA ASN A 162 -13.12 2.79 25.04
C ASN A 162 -13.35 2.21 23.64
N HIS A 163 -13.11 2.97 22.59
CA HIS A 163 -13.40 2.60 21.22
C HIS A 163 -12.30 3.10 20.28
N ILE A 164 -12.13 2.42 19.16
CA ILE A 164 -11.45 2.99 18.00
C ILE A 164 -12.45 3.97 17.37
N LEU A 165 -11.95 5.13 16.98
CA LEU A 165 -12.74 6.15 16.29
C LEU A 165 -12.35 6.18 14.82
N LEU A 166 -13.33 6.29 13.93
CA LEU A 166 -13.16 6.64 12.54
C LEU A 166 -13.85 7.98 12.29
N ASN A 167 -13.09 8.97 11.80
CA ASN A 167 -13.62 10.31 11.53
C ASN A 167 -14.36 10.91 12.73
N GLY A 168 -13.80 10.72 13.93
CA GLY A 168 -14.35 11.17 15.20
C GLY A 168 -15.56 10.38 15.75
N ARG A 169 -16.02 9.32 15.08
CA ARG A 169 -17.16 8.49 15.49
C ARG A 169 -16.70 7.08 15.92
N PRO A 170 -17.34 6.45 16.94
CA PRO A 170 -17.03 5.08 17.32
C PRO A 170 -17.16 4.12 16.14
N LEU A 171 -16.11 3.34 15.91
CA LEU A 171 -16.07 2.29 14.89
C LEU A 171 -16.51 0.96 15.49
N HIS A 172 -17.52 0.32 14.88
CA HIS A 172 -17.97 -1.03 15.21
C HIS A 172 -17.54 -2.00 14.13
N LEU A 173 -16.53 -2.81 14.42
CA LEU A 173 -16.07 -3.85 13.51
C LEU A 173 -16.97 -5.09 13.61
N ARG A 174 -17.54 -5.48 12.49
CA ARG A 174 -18.29 -6.73 12.29
C ARG A 174 -17.49 -7.56 11.31
N GLY A 175 -16.64 -8.42 11.84
CA GLY A 175 -15.57 -9.04 11.07
C GLY A 175 -15.72 -10.53 10.85
N THR A 176 -14.94 -11.00 9.88
CA THR A 176 -14.61 -12.40 9.66
C THR A 176 -13.11 -12.60 9.69
N VAL A 177 -12.66 -13.84 9.80
CA VAL A 177 -11.24 -14.19 9.72
C VAL A 177 -10.97 -14.90 8.40
N GLU A 178 -9.87 -14.53 7.75
CA GLU A 178 -9.35 -15.20 6.58
C GLU A 178 -8.02 -15.87 6.94
N ASN A 179 -7.95 -17.19 6.77
CA ASN A 179 -6.86 -18.06 7.20
C ASN A 179 -6.04 -18.61 6.02
N ALA A 180 -5.90 -17.85 4.93
CA ALA A 180 -5.24 -18.28 3.70
C ALA A 180 -5.86 -19.56 3.08
N VAL A 181 -7.19 -19.70 3.15
CA VAL A 181 -7.92 -20.91 2.68
C VAL A 181 -8.51 -20.67 1.31
N PHE A 182 -7.78 -21.10 0.29
CA PHE A 182 -8.18 -20.99 -1.12
C PHE A 182 -8.13 -22.37 -1.81
N PRO A 183 -9.08 -23.31 -1.52
CA PRO A 183 -8.98 -24.69 -1.94
C PRO A 183 -9.10 -24.90 -3.46
N LYS A 184 -9.66 -23.96 -4.20
CA LYS A 184 -9.81 -24.05 -5.66
C LYS A 184 -8.53 -23.74 -6.41
N THR A 185 -7.72 -22.83 -5.88
CA THR A 185 -6.51 -22.31 -6.54
C THR A 185 -5.22 -22.75 -5.86
N GLY A 186 -5.28 -23.12 -4.59
CA GLY A 186 -4.11 -23.44 -3.79
C GLY A 186 -3.31 -22.19 -3.33
N HIS A 187 -3.77 -20.99 -3.64
CA HIS A 187 -3.17 -19.71 -3.24
C HIS A 187 -4.22 -18.61 -3.28
N ALA A 188 -3.93 -17.46 -2.63
CA ALA A 188 -4.78 -16.28 -2.69
C ALA A 188 -4.94 -15.79 -4.13
N PRO A 189 -6.14 -15.36 -4.54
CA PRO A 189 -6.34 -14.73 -5.84
C PRO A 189 -5.56 -13.41 -5.91
N VAL A 190 -4.96 -13.13 -7.08
CA VAL A 190 -4.18 -11.90 -7.30
C VAL A 190 -4.92 -10.89 -8.19
N CYS A 191 -6.12 -11.23 -8.67
CA CYS A 191 -6.93 -10.39 -9.54
C CYS A 191 -8.04 -9.65 -8.78
N ASP A 192 -8.38 -8.46 -9.26
CA ASP A 192 -9.42 -7.60 -8.68
C ASP A 192 -10.80 -8.28 -8.66
N ALA A 193 -11.17 -9.01 -9.73
CA ALA A 193 -12.49 -9.61 -9.86
C ALA A 193 -12.85 -10.61 -8.74
N GLU A 194 -11.90 -11.44 -8.31
CA GLU A 194 -12.14 -12.38 -7.21
C GLU A 194 -12.22 -11.68 -5.86
N TRP A 195 -11.39 -10.66 -5.62
CA TRP A 195 -11.48 -9.86 -4.40
C TRP A 195 -12.74 -8.99 -4.38
N GLU A 196 -13.18 -8.47 -5.52
CA GLU A 196 -14.47 -7.78 -5.62
C GLU A 196 -15.62 -8.72 -5.20
N ARG A 197 -15.62 -9.97 -5.69
CA ARG A 197 -16.60 -10.98 -5.28
C ARG A 197 -16.56 -11.24 -3.77
N ILE A 198 -15.35 -11.36 -3.19
CA ILE A 198 -15.19 -11.56 -1.74
C ILE A 198 -15.74 -10.36 -0.96
N MET A 199 -15.38 -9.14 -1.36
CA MET A 199 -15.84 -7.93 -0.66
C MET A 199 -17.36 -7.76 -0.75
N ARG A 200 -17.98 -8.08 -1.88
CA ARG A 200 -19.45 -8.09 -2.01
C ARG A 200 -20.09 -9.07 -1.04
N ILE A 201 -19.58 -10.30 -0.94
CA ILE A 201 -20.09 -11.30 0.00
C ILE A 201 -19.95 -10.79 1.45
N VAL A 202 -18.81 -10.20 1.81
CA VAL A 202 -18.60 -9.60 3.13
C VAL A 202 -19.67 -8.55 3.43
N LYS A 203 -19.95 -7.66 2.47
CA LYS A 203 -20.99 -6.62 2.62
C LYS A 203 -22.40 -7.21 2.65
N ASP A 204 -22.71 -8.22 1.83
CA ASP A 204 -24.03 -8.89 1.80
C ASP A 204 -24.36 -9.57 3.13
N TYR A 205 -23.36 -10.08 3.86
CA TYR A 205 -23.53 -10.59 5.22
C TYR A 205 -23.57 -9.49 6.30
N GLY A 206 -23.52 -8.21 5.90
CA GLY A 206 -23.52 -7.08 6.84
C GLY A 206 -22.20 -6.88 7.57
N LEU A 207 -21.13 -7.53 7.10
CA LEU A 207 -19.79 -7.38 7.66
C LEU A 207 -19.08 -6.16 7.07
N ASN A 208 -18.09 -5.65 7.79
CA ASN A 208 -17.29 -4.50 7.35
C ASN A 208 -15.78 -4.68 7.58
N HIS A 209 -15.36 -5.88 8.03
CA HIS A 209 -13.98 -6.12 8.43
C HIS A 209 -13.52 -7.53 8.08
N ILE A 210 -12.27 -7.66 7.64
CA ILE A 210 -11.59 -8.94 7.43
C ILE A 210 -10.26 -8.90 8.18
N ARG A 211 -10.05 -9.87 9.07
CA ARG A 211 -8.77 -10.13 9.73
C ARG A 211 -8.01 -11.20 8.94
N PHE A 212 -6.84 -10.85 8.44
CA PHE A 212 -5.93 -11.79 7.76
C PHE A 212 -4.99 -12.42 8.79
N HIS A 213 -5.31 -13.64 9.19
CA HIS A 213 -4.65 -14.31 10.29
C HIS A 213 -3.24 -14.76 9.91
N SER A 214 -2.23 -14.10 10.45
CA SER A 214 -0.79 -14.31 10.26
C SER A 214 -0.27 -14.20 8.83
N TRP A 215 -0.92 -13.41 7.96
CA TRP A 215 -0.45 -13.13 6.60
C TRP A 215 -0.96 -11.80 6.05
N CYS A 216 -0.30 -11.30 5.00
CA CYS A 216 -0.70 -10.10 4.29
C CYS A 216 -1.33 -10.48 2.94
N PRO A 217 -2.54 -10.00 2.62
CA PRO A 217 -3.16 -10.26 1.34
C PRO A 217 -2.50 -9.48 0.19
N PRO A 218 -2.74 -9.88 -1.07
CA PRO A 218 -2.20 -9.17 -2.23
C PRO A 218 -2.89 -7.82 -2.46
N ALA A 219 -2.25 -6.95 -3.22
CA ALA A 219 -2.71 -5.58 -3.53
C ALA A 219 -4.16 -5.49 -4.03
N ALA A 220 -4.66 -6.52 -4.74
CA ALA A 220 -6.05 -6.59 -5.19
C ALA A 220 -7.06 -6.59 -4.03
N ALA A 221 -6.71 -7.20 -2.89
CA ALA A 221 -7.55 -7.19 -1.69
C ALA A 221 -7.72 -5.77 -1.15
N PHE A 222 -6.64 -5.02 -1.02
CA PHE A 222 -6.66 -3.63 -0.55
C PHE A 222 -7.47 -2.74 -1.50
N ARG A 223 -7.19 -2.80 -2.81
CA ARG A 223 -7.95 -1.99 -3.78
C ARG A 223 -9.46 -2.25 -3.74
N MET A 224 -9.87 -3.51 -3.57
CA MET A 224 -11.30 -3.84 -3.51
C MET A 224 -11.89 -3.50 -2.15
N ALA A 225 -11.15 -3.65 -1.06
CA ALA A 225 -11.57 -3.19 0.26
C ALA A 225 -11.85 -1.68 0.27
N ASP A 226 -10.95 -0.87 -0.30
CA ASP A 226 -11.13 0.57 -0.44
C ASP A 226 -12.44 0.95 -1.13
N ARG A 227 -12.73 0.28 -2.26
CA ARG A 227 -13.92 0.54 -3.09
C ARG A 227 -15.22 0.11 -2.43
N HIS A 228 -15.17 -0.94 -1.61
CA HIS A 228 -16.34 -1.50 -0.95
C HIS A 228 -16.53 -1.02 0.50
N GLY A 229 -15.61 -0.22 1.05
CA GLY A 229 -15.67 0.23 2.43
C GLY A 229 -15.52 -0.94 3.41
N VAL A 230 -14.48 -1.75 3.23
CA VAL A 230 -14.15 -2.88 4.10
C VAL A 230 -12.81 -2.60 4.76
N TYR A 231 -12.76 -2.73 6.09
CA TYR A 231 -11.53 -2.58 6.87
C TYR A 231 -10.72 -3.87 6.84
N LEU A 232 -9.42 -3.76 6.62
CA LEU A 232 -8.51 -4.90 6.64
C LEU A 232 -7.59 -4.84 7.86
N GLU A 233 -7.55 -5.93 8.62
CA GLU A 233 -6.57 -6.15 9.68
C GLU A 233 -5.53 -7.16 9.16
N VAL A 234 -4.31 -6.66 8.92
CA VAL A 234 -3.20 -7.45 8.40
C VAL A 234 -2.29 -7.84 9.54
N GLU A 235 -2.03 -9.12 9.70
CA GLU A 235 -1.12 -9.61 10.71
C GLU A 235 0.25 -9.95 10.12
N MET A 236 1.27 -9.77 10.96
CA MET A 236 2.60 -10.28 10.66
C MET A 236 2.59 -11.81 10.62
N PRO A 237 3.47 -12.45 9.84
CA PRO A 237 3.51 -13.91 9.68
C PRO A 237 4.05 -14.58 10.97
N MET A 238 3.28 -14.52 12.04
CA MET A 238 3.60 -15.14 13.32
C MET A 238 2.35 -15.67 14.01
N TRP A 239 2.38 -16.94 14.42
CA TRP A 239 1.40 -17.49 15.33
C TRP A 239 2.04 -18.52 16.28
N GLY A 240 2.18 -18.13 17.54
CA GLY A 240 2.66 -18.99 18.61
C GLY A 240 2.88 -18.20 19.91
N LYS A 241 2.56 -18.85 21.02
CA LYS A 241 2.65 -18.23 22.35
C LYS A 241 4.05 -18.31 22.96
N ASP A 242 4.84 -19.29 22.56
CA ASP A 242 6.07 -19.71 23.27
C ASP A 242 7.32 -19.50 22.41
N ALA A 243 7.35 -18.41 21.64
CA ALA A 243 8.52 -18.09 20.86
C ALA A 243 9.63 -17.54 21.75
N GLU A 244 10.69 -18.31 21.92
CA GLU A 244 11.94 -17.80 22.50
C GLU A 244 12.34 -16.50 21.77
N PRO A 245 12.92 -15.53 22.50
CA PRO A 245 13.44 -14.32 21.88
C PRO A 245 14.42 -14.66 20.75
N ASP A 246 14.20 -14.10 19.57
CA ASP A 246 15.03 -14.31 18.39
C ASP A 246 15.16 -12.98 17.62
N GLU A 247 16.31 -12.36 17.69
CA GLU A 247 16.55 -11.05 17.10
C GLU A 247 16.46 -11.08 15.57
N ALA A 248 16.89 -12.17 14.92
CA ALA A 248 16.77 -12.33 13.48
C ALA A 248 15.30 -12.35 13.04
N ARG A 249 14.43 -12.98 13.81
CA ARG A 249 12.97 -12.98 13.59
C ARG A 249 12.38 -11.59 13.81
N TYR A 250 12.78 -10.89 14.86
CA TYR A 250 12.31 -9.51 15.11
C TYR A 250 12.75 -8.55 13.99
N ASP A 251 13.97 -8.68 13.49
CA ASP A 251 14.44 -7.91 12.35
C ASP A 251 13.67 -8.24 11.07
N PHE A 252 13.32 -9.51 10.85
CA PHE A 252 12.44 -9.92 9.77
C PHE A 252 11.08 -9.22 9.90
N PHE A 253 10.42 -9.25 11.04
CA PHE A 253 9.13 -8.61 11.25
C PHE A 253 9.20 -7.08 11.07
N ARG A 254 10.26 -6.43 11.55
CA ARG A 254 10.45 -4.98 11.33
C ARG A 254 10.56 -4.65 9.84
N ARG A 255 11.26 -5.49 9.06
CA ARG A 255 11.37 -5.30 7.60
C ARG A 255 10.03 -5.54 6.89
N GLU A 256 9.35 -6.63 7.22
CA GLU A 256 8.03 -6.95 6.65
C GLU A 256 7.00 -5.87 6.96
N MET A 257 6.92 -5.42 8.21
CA MET A 257 6.00 -4.34 8.57
C MET A 257 6.30 -3.05 7.79
N ARG A 258 7.57 -2.68 7.66
CA ARG A 258 7.96 -1.50 6.86
C ARG A 258 7.60 -1.68 5.39
N ALA A 259 7.78 -2.87 4.83
CA ALA A 259 7.43 -3.16 3.44
C ALA A 259 5.90 -3.08 3.23
N ILE A 260 5.11 -3.66 4.14
CA ILE A 260 3.64 -3.58 4.10
C ILE A 260 3.17 -2.12 4.22
N LEU A 261 3.71 -1.35 5.16
CA LEU A 261 3.34 0.06 5.34
C LEU A 261 3.78 0.93 4.15
N LYS A 262 4.94 0.65 3.55
CA LYS A 262 5.39 1.35 2.34
C LYS A 262 4.47 1.05 1.16
N GLU A 263 4.10 -0.20 0.95
CA GLU A 263 3.30 -0.63 -0.19
C GLU A 263 1.81 -0.27 -0.03
N TYR A 264 1.26 -0.44 1.17
CA TYR A 264 -0.18 -0.34 1.41
C TYR A 264 -0.59 0.82 2.34
N GLY A 265 0.33 1.65 2.80
CA GLY A 265 0.04 2.75 3.74
C GLY A 265 -0.90 3.83 3.20
N ASN A 266 -1.05 3.94 1.89
CA ASN A 266 -1.95 4.89 1.24
C ASN A 266 -3.43 4.44 1.25
N HIS A 267 -3.69 3.15 1.46
CA HIS A 267 -5.05 2.62 1.52
C HIS A 267 -5.79 3.13 2.77
N PRO A 268 -7.05 3.51 2.65
CA PRO A 268 -7.84 4.01 3.78
C PRO A 268 -8.21 2.94 4.82
#